data_63573a28ecf0cbda1b3f2940e56bccc7
#
_entry.id   63573a28ecf0cbda1b3f2940e56bccc7
#
_cell.length_a   1.000
_cell.length_b   1.000
_cell.length_c   1.000
_cell.angle_alpha   90.00
_cell.angle_beta   90.00
_cell.angle_gamma   90.00
#
_symmetry.space_group_name_H-M   'P 1'
#
loop_
_entity.id
_entity.type
_entity.pdbx_description
1 polymer ?
#
loop_
_entity_poly.entity_id
_entity_poly.type
_entity_poly.pdbx_seq_one_letter_code
_entity_poly.pdbx_strand_id
1 'polypeptide(L)' 'EASGKHAKEWIEKYVILDATTQLLSTDSSIKEIAYRLNFPSQSCFGKYFSRITGLSPAAYRQAHRQDNRA' A
#
# COMPACT_ATOMS: atom_id res chain seq x y z
N GLU A 1 22.68 16.49 0.84
CA GLU A 1 21.59 17.41 1.01
C GLU A 1 20.38 16.80 1.66
N ALA A 2 19.74 17.56 2.46
CA ALA A 2 18.56 17.07 3.15
C ALA A 2 17.49 16.63 2.17
N SER A 3 17.50 17.18 1.00
CA SER A 3 16.47 16.87 0.02
C SER A 3 16.44 15.41 -0.36
N GLY A 4 17.57 14.74 -0.31
CA GLY A 4 17.60 13.32 -0.63
C GLY A 4 16.74 12.50 0.30
N LYS A 5 16.84 12.76 1.58
CA LYS A 5 16.04 12.07 2.56
C LYS A 5 14.57 12.41 2.41
N HIS A 6 14.29 13.67 2.22
CA HIS A 6 12.91 14.11 2.09
C HIS A 6 12.25 13.49 0.87
N ALA A 7 13.00 13.40 -0.21
CA ALA A 7 12.45 12.79 -1.42
C ALA A 7 12.04 11.37 -1.17
N LYS A 8 12.85 10.62 -0.43
CA LYS A 8 12.53 9.24 -0.14
C LYS A 8 11.26 9.13 0.69
N GLU A 9 11.12 9.98 1.68
CA GLU A 9 9.93 9.96 2.51
C GLU A 9 8.69 10.31 1.71
N TRP A 10 8.83 11.25 0.81
CA TRP A 10 7.73 11.63 -0.06
C TRP A 10 7.27 10.45 -0.91
N ILE A 11 8.24 9.76 -1.49
CA ILE A 11 7.92 8.62 -2.34
C ILE A 11 7.18 7.56 -1.56
N GLU A 12 7.62 7.30 -0.33
CA GLU A 12 6.95 6.30 0.49
C GLU A 12 5.52 6.69 0.78
N LYS A 13 5.30 7.96 1.09
CA LYS A 13 3.95 8.42 1.37
C LYS A 13 3.05 8.28 0.16
N TYR A 14 3.55 8.63 -1.01
CA TYR A 14 2.76 8.50 -2.22
C TYR A 14 2.43 7.05 -2.53
N VAL A 15 3.41 6.19 -2.37
CA VAL A 15 3.19 4.77 -2.64
C VAL A 15 2.12 4.22 -1.70
N ILE A 16 2.21 4.55 -0.44
CA ILE A 16 1.24 4.05 0.53
C ILE A 16 -0.15 4.65 0.25
N LEU A 17 -0.21 5.91 -0.06
CA LEU A 17 -1.48 6.55 -0.36
C LEU A 17 -2.14 5.91 -1.57
N ASP A 18 -1.34 5.69 -2.62
CA ASP A 18 -1.85 5.05 -3.81
C ASP A 18 -2.30 3.62 -3.51
N ALA A 19 -1.50 2.90 -2.74
CA ALA A 19 -1.84 1.54 -2.38
C ALA A 19 -3.14 1.47 -1.60
N THR A 20 -3.29 2.31 -0.59
CA THR A 20 -4.51 2.29 0.22
C THR A 20 -5.71 2.68 -0.62
N THR A 21 -5.54 3.64 -1.51
CA THR A 21 -6.63 4.05 -2.39
C THR A 21 -7.09 2.87 -3.24
N GLN A 22 -6.15 2.14 -3.82
CA GLN A 22 -6.51 1.01 -4.65
C GLN A 22 -7.09 -0.13 -3.83
N LEU A 23 -6.57 -0.35 -2.64
CA LEU A 23 -7.10 -1.39 -1.77
C LEU A 23 -8.57 -1.14 -1.42
N LEU A 24 -8.94 0.10 -1.23
CA LEU A 24 -10.27 0.44 -0.74
C LEU A 24 -11.23 0.81 -1.85
N SER A 25 -10.76 1.30 -2.97
CA SER A 25 -11.65 1.74 -4.04
C SER A 25 -11.78 0.74 -5.18
N THR A 26 -10.96 -0.28 -5.24
CA THR A 26 -11.06 -1.25 -6.33
C THR A 26 -11.11 -2.65 -5.76
N ASP A 27 -11.49 -3.58 -6.60
CA ASP A 27 -11.48 -4.99 -6.24
C ASP A 27 -10.25 -5.70 -6.79
N SER A 28 -9.27 -4.96 -7.25
CA SER A 28 -8.05 -5.54 -7.77
C SER A 28 -7.40 -6.41 -6.71
N SER A 29 -6.78 -7.49 -7.14
CA SER A 29 -6.09 -8.36 -6.20
C SER A 29 -4.87 -7.66 -5.65
N ILE A 30 -4.40 -8.14 -4.51
CA ILE A 30 -3.19 -7.57 -3.90
C ILE A 30 -2.03 -7.71 -4.88
N LYS A 31 -1.97 -8.82 -5.59
CA LYS A 31 -0.92 -9.06 -6.57
C LYS A 31 -0.96 -8.02 -7.67
N GLU A 32 -2.14 -7.71 -8.17
CA GLU A 32 -2.29 -6.71 -9.21
C GLU A 32 -1.84 -5.34 -8.74
N ILE A 33 -2.23 -5.00 -7.54
CA ILE A 33 -1.85 -3.71 -6.97
C ILE A 33 -0.33 -3.62 -6.84
N ALA A 34 0.28 -4.70 -6.37
CA ALA A 34 1.73 -4.74 -6.24
C ALA A 34 2.41 -4.47 -7.57
N TYR A 35 1.92 -5.09 -8.63
CA TYR A 35 2.52 -4.89 -9.94
C TYR A 35 2.29 -3.49 -10.47
N ARG A 36 1.13 -2.94 -10.23
CA ARG A 36 0.87 -1.56 -10.65
C ARG A 36 1.80 -0.58 -9.99
N LEU A 37 2.18 -0.87 -8.76
CA LEU A 37 3.07 -0.01 -8.01
C LEU A 37 4.54 -0.35 -8.25
N ASN A 38 4.79 -1.25 -9.20
CA ASN A 38 6.15 -1.60 -9.61
C ASN A 38 6.94 -2.39 -8.57
N PHE A 39 6.25 -3.15 -7.75
CA PHE A 39 6.94 -4.05 -6.85
C PHE A 39 7.29 -5.33 -7.59
N PRO A 40 8.42 -5.92 -7.29
CA PRO A 40 8.84 -7.15 -7.96
C PRO A 40 7.94 -8.35 -7.64
N SER A 41 7.27 -8.32 -6.50
CA SER A 41 6.39 -9.41 -6.14
C SER A 41 5.38 -8.93 -5.12
N GLN A 42 4.33 -9.72 -4.96
CA GLN A 42 3.33 -9.44 -3.95
C GLN A 42 3.93 -9.46 -2.55
N SER A 43 4.87 -10.37 -2.32
CA SER A 43 5.52 -10.47 -1.01
C SER A 43 6.28 -9.20 -0.66
N CYS A 44 7.00 -8.66 -1.63
CA CYS A 44 7.73 -7.42 -1.41
C CYS A 44 6.78 -6.29 -1.04
N PHE A 45 5.69 -6.18 -1.78
CA PHE A 45 4.70 -5.16 -1.49
C PHE A 45 4.13 -5.35 -0.10
N GLY A 46 3.80 -6.58 0.25
CA GLY A 46 3.23 -6.87 1.55
C GLY A 46 4.14 -6.47 2.70
N LYS A 47 5.41 -6.80 2.57
CA LYS A 47 6.37 -6.45 3.59
C LYS A 47 6.54 -4.95 3.73
N TYR A 48 6.61 -4.28 2.58
CA TYR A 48 6.76 -2.83 2.57
C TYR A 48 5.55 -2.17 3.23
N PHE A 49 4.37 -2.56 2.81
CA PHE A 49 3.14 -1.98 3.31
C PHE A 49 2.98 -2.25 4.81
N SER A 50 3.27 -3.46 5.21
CA SER A 50 3.13 -3.86 6.61
C SER A 50 4.08 -3.10 7.51
N ARG A 51 5.29 -2.85 7.02
CA ARG A 51 6.28 -2.13 7.79
C ARG A 51 5.81 -0.69 8.06
N ILE A 52 5.14 -0.09 7.11
CA ILE A 52 4.75 1.31 7.23
C ILE A 52 3.41 1.48 7.93
N THR A 53 2.45 0.62 7.61
CA THR A 53 1.10 0.78 8.17
C THR A 53 0.83 -0.11 9.37
N GLY A 54 1.63 -1.14 9.56
CA GLY A 54 1.39 -2.09 10.65
C GLY A 54 0.46 -3.23 10.27
N LEU A 55 -0.08 -3.21 9.06
CA LEU A 55 -1.00 -4.25 8.61
C LEU A 55 -0.60 -4.72 7.22
N SER A 56 -0.85 -5.99 6.93
CA SER A 56 -0.68 -6.45 5.57
C SER A 56 -1.72 -5.79 4.68
N PRO A 57 -1.47 -5.72 3.37
CA PRO A 57 -2.46 -5.13 2.46
C PRO A 57 -3.81 -5.82 2.55
N ALA A 58 -3.82 -7.13 2.64
CA ALA A 58 -5.08 -7.86 2.74
C ALA A 58 -5.81 -7.55 4.04
N ALA A 59 -5.07 -7.50 5.13
CA ALA A 59 -5.66 -7.17 6.42
C ALA A 59 -6.18 -5.74 6.44
N TYR A 60 -5.44 -4.84 5.83
CA TYR A 60 -5.85 -3.44 5.76
C TYR A 60 -7.16 -3.32 4.97
N ARG A 61 -7.22 -3.97 3.82
CA ARG A 61 -8.42 -3.95 3.00
C ARG A 61 -9.61 -4.48 3.77
N GLN A 62 -9.43 -5.60 4.42
CA GLN A 62 -10.53 -6.23 5.14
C GLN A 62 -11.00 -5.37 6.30
N ALA A 63 -10.08 -4.80 7.05
CA ALA A 63 -10.43 -4.00 8.19
C ALA A 63 -11.22 -2.75 7.80
N HIS A 64 -10.80 -2.10 6.73
CA HIS A 64 -11.41 -0.84 6.33
C HIS A 64 -12.66 -1.03 5.49
N ARG A 65 -12.72 -2.10 4.72
CA ARG A 65 -13.91 -2.34 3.91
C ARG A 65 -15.06 -2.82 4.73
N GLN A 66 -14.79 -3.46 5.83
CA GLN A 66 -15.88 -3.88 6.72
C GLN A 66 -16.67 -2.70 7.23
N ASP A 67 -15.98 -1.61 7.50
CA ASP A 67 -16.66 -0.43 7.98
C ASP A 67 -17.68 0.08 6.99
N ASN A 68 -17.37 -0.03 5.72
CA ASN A 68 -18.28 0.46 4.70
C ASN A 68 -19.55 -0.33 4.63
N ARG A 69 -19.49 -1.57 5.03
CA ARG A 69 -20.65 -2.41 4.95
C ARG A 69 -21.67 -2.10 6.02
N ALA A 70 -21.16 -1.62 7.12
CA ALA A 70 -22.07 -1.24 8.18
C ALA A 70 -22.83 0.01 7.79
#